data_87e5278f127274e3460612a84e2d6bd8
#
_entry.id   87e5278f127274e3460612a84e2d6bd8
#
_cell.length_a   1.000
_cell.length_b   1.000
_cell.length_c   1.000
_cell.angle_alpha   90.00
_cell.angle_beta   90.00
_cell.angle_gamma   90.00
#
_symmetry.space_group_name_H-M   'P 1'
#
loop_
_entity.id
_entity.type
_entity.pdbx_description
1 polymer ?
#
loop_
_entity_poly.entity_id
_entity_poly.type
_entity_poly.pdbx_seq_one_letter_code
_entity_poly.pdbx_strand_id
1 'polypeptide(L)'
;MKTGRDKYVFLTKAPVSRVILTMAIPTIISMLITSAYNVADTYFVGRINTQSTAAVGIAFSMMSVVQAVGFFFGHGSGNFMSRSLGARCVRRAQMMATTGLVLSWMTGCVVAIIGLAFLEPIAIGLGTTPTILPYAKDYLGIVLLGVPFMTTSFTLNNQMRFQGNAMYAMFGVLSGAVLNILLDPLLIFSFDMGIHGAAMATLISQVVGFLILFRMSFRGGGVGICLPLFAFRSIFLKEIVFGGTPSLSRQGLASLSTLALNVVAGKYGDAAIAAMSIVGRFCFFIFATIIGFGQGFQPLCGFCYGAGLYRRVREGFFFCVKYGTIFLSIVAAAGFAFAPEIVREFRNDATVIDIGTRALRWQFLTFPLLPLIGLSNMYLQTIRKPLRANLVAAARSGLFFIPLIGILPSLWGVAGLEVCQSVSDVCTFALALPITLHTLNGMKAGK
;
A
#
# COMPACT_ATOMS: atom_id res chain seq x y z
N MET A 1 2.77 -23.05 13.82
CA MET A 1 3.34 -23.67 12.59
C MET A 1 4.86 -23.50 12.68
N LYS A 2 5.56 -24.56 13.08
CA LYS A 2 7.00 -24.48 13.41
C LYS A 2 7.93 -24.81 12.23
N THR A 3 7.45 -25.51 11.20
CA THR A 3 8.29 -25.96 10.08
C THR A 3 7.76 -25.47 8.73
N GLY A 4 8.62 -25.41 7.71
CA GLY A 4 8.22 -25.07 6.32
C GLY A 4 7.24 -26.10 5.74
N ARG A 5 7.32 -27.36 6.20
CA ARG A 5 6.39 -28.45 5.81
C ARG A 5 4.98 -28.18 6.33
N ASP A 6 4.84 -27.69 7.57
CA ASP A 6 3.53 -27.37 8.17
C ASP A 6 2.85 -26.23 7.42
N LYS A 7 3.62 -25.23 6.98
CA LYS A 7 3.10 -24.10 6.19
C LYS A 7 2.63 -24.53 4.81
N TYR A 8 3.39 -25.37 4.14
CA TYR A 8 2.99 -25.91 2.84
C TYR A 8 1.65 -26.64 2.97
N VAL A 9 1.52 -27.53 3.97
CA VAL A 9 0.28 -28.27 4.23
C VAL A 9 -0.86 -27.31 4.56
N PHE A 10 -0.62 -26.31 5.40
CA PHE A 10 -1.65 -25.30 5.74
C PHE A 10 -2.13 -24.53 4.52
N LEU A 11 -1.22 -23.97 3.72
CA LEU A 11 -1.58 -23.16 2.55
C LEU A 11 -2.22 -23.97 1.41
N THR A 12 -1.84 -25.26 1.27
CA THR A 12 -2.32 -26.10 0.16
C THR A 12 -3.47 -27.06 0.53
N LYS A 13 -3.67 -27.40 1.81
CA LYS A 13 -4.67 -28.42 2.22
C LYS A 13 -5.73 -27.91 3.20
N ALA A 14 -5.43 -26.90 4.05
CA ALA A 14 -6.41 -26.38 5.00
C ALA A 14 -7.60 -25.69 4.29
N PRO A 15 -8.77 -25.54 4.92
CA PRO A 15 -9.91 -24.82 4.34
C PRO A 15 -9.51 -23.43 3.87
N VAL A 16 -9.94 -23.06 2.66
CA VAL A 16 -9.54 -21.79 2.00
C VAL A 16 -9.88 -20.57 2.86
N SER A 17 -11.07 -20.57 3.48
CA SER A 17 -11.52 -19.50 4.37
C SER A 17 -10.55 -19.31 5.56
N ARG A 18 -10.18 -20.41 6.22
CA ARG A 18 -9.26 -20.39 7.38
C ARG A 18 -7.89 -19.84 6.99
N VAL A 19 -7.37 -20.26 5.82
CA VAL A 19 -6.07 -19.80 5.34
C VAL A 19 -6.11 -18.29 5.08
N ILE A 20 -7.11 -17.83 4.33
CA ILE A 20 -7.25 -16.40 3.97
C ILE A 20 -7.41 -15.54 5.22
N LEU A 21 -8.33 -15.90 6.14
CA LEU A 21 -8.54 -15.12 7.35
C LEU A 21 -7.30 -15.08 8.25
N THR A 22 -6.59 -16.21 8.42
CA THR A 22 -5.36 -16.25 9.20
C THR A 22 -4.27 -15.34 8.63
N MET A 23 -4.23 -15.14 7.31
CA MET A 23 -3.26 -14.25 6.65
C MET A 23 -3.78 -12.80 6.56
N ALA A 24 -5.08 -12.61 6.34
CA ALA A 24 -5.69 -11.30 6.15
C ALA A 24 -5.78 -10.50 7.46
N ILE A 25 -6.21 -11.11 8.56
CA ILE A 25 -6.41 -10.40 9.84
C ILE A 25 -5.13 -9.69 10.29
N PRO A 26 -3.96 -10.35 10.40
CA PRO A 26 -2.72 -9.65 10.78
C PRO A 26 -2.34 -8.55 9.79
N THR A 27 -2.63 -8.74 8.51
CA THR A 27 -2.29 -7.76 7.47
C THR A 27 -3.20 -6.53 7.55
N ILE A 28 -4.51 -6.72 7.78
CA ILE A 28 -5.47 -5.63 8.00
C ILE A 28 -5.07 -4.83 9.25
N ILE A 29 -4.76 -5.52 10.35
CA ILE A 29 -4.30 -4.88 11.59
C ILE A 29 -3.04 -4.05 11.32
N SER A 30 -2.06 -4.58 10.58
CA SER A 30 -0.85 -3.84 10.21
C SER A 30 -1.18 -2.57 9.42
N MET A 31 -2.12 -2.63 8.48
CA MET A 31 -2.52 -1.48 7.67
C MET A 31 -3.22 -0.41 8.52
N LEU A 32 -4.11 -0.82 9.42
CA LEU A 32 -4.82 0.10 10.33
C LEU A 32 -3.84 0.77 11.31
N ILE A 33 -2.89 0.01 11.87
CA ILE A 33 -1.86 0.54 12.77
C ILE A 33 -0.95 1.53 12.04
N THR A 34 -0.56 1.23 10.79
CA THR A 34 0.23 2.17 9.98
C THR A 34 -0.54 3.46 9.72
N SER A 35 -1.84 3.38 9.48
CA SER A 35 -2.68 4.57 9.32
C SER A 35 -2.80 5.38 10.62
N ALA A 36 -3.00 4.69 11.76
CA ALA A 36 -3.08 5.33 13.06
C ALA A 36 -1.75 6.02 13.47
N TYR A 37 -0.64 5.38 13.21
CA TYR A 37 0.70 5.95 13.44
C TYR A 37 0.90 7.25 12.64
N ASN A 38 0.55 7.27 11.35
CA ASN A 38 0.67 8.49 10.53
C ASN A 38 -0.19 9.65 11.07
N VAL A 39 -1.37 9.34 11.62
CA VAL A 39 -2.23 10.35 12.26
C VAL A 39 -1.60 10.86 13.55
N ALA A 40 -1.04 9.97 14.37
CA ALA A 40 -0.39 10.35 15.64
C ALA A 40 0.84 11.24 15.42
N ASP A 41 1.71 10.88 14.48
CA ASP A 41 2.89 11.68 14.08
C ASP A 41 2.46 13.10 13.64
N THR A 42 1.48 13.19 12.74
CA THR A 42 0.93 14.50 12.30
C THR A 42 0.35 15.30 13.48
N TYR A 43 -0.30 14.64 14.44
CA TYR A 43 -0.87 15.30 15.62
C TYR A 43 0.22 15.88 16.53
N PHE A 44 1.28 15.13 16.82
CA PHE A 44 2.37 15.63 17.69
C PHE A 44 3.14 16.75 17.02
N VAL A 45 3.48 16.62 15.73
CA VAL A 45 4.17 17.68 14.96
C VAL A 45 3.27 18.92 14.83
N GLY A 46 1.95 18.75 14.72
CA GLY A 46 0.97 19.83 14.68
C GLY A 46 0.98 20.74 15.92
N ARG A 47 1.52 20.24 17.03
CA ARG A 47 1.67 21.01 18.28
C ARG A 47 2.95 21.84 18.35
N ILE A 48 3.90 21.68 17.42
CA ILE A 48 5.14 22.46 17.40
C ILE A 48 4.84 23.83 16.78
N ASN A 49 4.58 23.87 15.48
CA ASN A 49 4.18 25.06 14.73
C ASN A 49 3.62 24.67 13.35
N THR A 50 3.04 25.64 12.65
CA THR A 50 2.44 25.44 11.32
C THR A 50 3.48 25.03 10.28
N GLN A 51 4.68 25.59 10.33
CA GLN A 51 5.76 25.32 9.37
C GLN A 51 6.25 23.87 9.48
N SER A 52 6.42 23.36 10.71
CA SER A 52 6.78 21.96 10.96
C SER A 52 5.70 21.01 10.44
N THR A 53 4.42 21.32 10.67
CA THR A 53 3.30 20.51 10.16
C THR A 53 3.31 20.45 8.62
N ALA A 54 3.54 21.59 7.98
CA ALA A 54 3.63 21.67 6.52
C ALA A 54 4.86 20.90 6.00
N ALA A 55 6.00 20.99 6.68
CA ALA A 55 7.23 20.26 6.32
C ALA A 55 7.04 18.74 6.37
N VAL A 56 6.41 18.21 7.41
CA VAL A 56 6.07 16.77 7.53
C VAL A 56 5.07 16.36 6.45
N GLY A 57 4.07 17.19 6.15
CA GLY A 57 3.12 16.93 5.06
C GLY A 57 3.80 16.80 3.69
N ILE A 58 4.79 17.65 3.41
CA ILE A 58 5.60 17.59 2.19
C ILE A 58 6.49 16.34 2.18
N ALA A 59 7.12 16.02 3.32
CA ALA A 59 7.95 14.84 3.48
C ALA A 59 7.15 13.54 3.26
N PHE A 60 5.86 13.51 3.59
CA PHE A 60 4.99 12.36 3.33
C PHE A 60 4.93 11.98 1.85
N SER A 61 5.00 12.94 0.93
CA SER A 61 5.05 12.66 -0.51
C SER A 61 6.32 11.89 -0.89
N MET A 62 7.47 12.28 -0.33
CA MET A 62 8.74 11.55 -0.52
C MET A 62 8.67 10.14 0.09
N MET A 63 8.10 10.01 1.28
CA MET A 63 7.92 8.70 1.94
C MET A 63 7.02 7.76 1.15
N SER A 64 6.01 8.28 0.45
CA SER A 64 5.15 7.50 -0.44
C SER A 64 5.92 6.90 -1.63
N VAL A 65 6.90 7.63 -2.18
CA VAL A 65 7.79 7.11 -3.22
C VAL A 65 8.68 5.99 -2.65
N VAL A 66 9.26 6.20 -1.47
CA VAL A 66 10.08 5.19 -0.78
C VAL A 66 9.27 3.92 -0.50
N GLN A 67 8.04 4.07 -0.06
CA GLN A 67 7.10 2.96 0.14
C GLN A 67 6.80 2.21 -1.17
N ALA A 68 6.61 2.93 -2.28
CA ALA A 68 6.39 2.33 -3.58
C ALA A 68 7.57 1.48 -4.05
N VAL A 69 8.81 1.94 -3.80
CA VAL A 69 10.04 1.17 -4.05
C VAL A 69 10.09 -0.08 -3.19
N GLY A 70 9.78 0.01 -1.90
CA GLY A 70 9.70 -1.14 -1.00
C GLY A 70 8.65 -2.18 -1.45
N PHE A 71 7.49 -1.73 -1.89
CA PHE A 71 6.46 -2.61 -2.45
C PHE A 71 6.86 -3.23 -3.79
N PHE A 72 7.59 -2.49 -4.63
CA PHE A 72 8.11 -3.02 -5.89
C PHE A 72 9.01 -4.25 -5.63
N PHE A 73 10.01 -4.14 -4.78
CA PHE A 73 10.88 -5.27 -4.44
C PHE A 73 10.14 -6.33 -3.63
N GLY A 74 9.29 -5.91 -2.70
CA GLY A 74 8.55 -6.82 -1.81
C GLY A 74 7.55 -7.70 -2.56
N HIS A 75 6.71 -7.14 -3.41
CA HIS A 75 5.77 -7.91 -4.23
C HIS A 75 6.48 -8.65 -5.37
N GLY A 76 7.50 -8.05 -5.99
CA GLY A 76 8.29 -8.69 -7.04
C GLY A 76 8.93 -9.97 -6.56
N SER A 77 9.72 -9.90 -5.49
CA SER A 77 10.37 -11.07 -4.90
C SER A 77 9.38 -12.01 -4.22
N GLY A 78 8.42 -11.49 -3.47
CA GLY A 78 7.44 -12.27 -2.71
C GLY A 78 6.55 -13.16 -3.57
N ASN A 79 6.04 -12.63 -4.69
CA ASN A 79 5.25 -13.41 -5.64
C ASN A 79 6.04 -14.59 -6.23
N PHE A 80 7.31 -14.39 -6.59
CA PHE A 80 8.16 -15.48 -7.07
C PHE A 80 8.43 -16.49 -5.96
N MET A 81 8.71 -16.00 -4.74
CA MET A 81 8.96 -16.87 -3.59
C MET A 81 7.77 -17.78 -3.30
N SER A 82 6.56 -17.23 -3.22
CA SER A 82 5.35 -18.04 -2.93
C SER A 82 5.11 -19.10 -3.98
N ARG A 83 5.29 -18.79 -5.28
CA ARG A 83 5.19 -19.78 -6.37
C ARG A 83 6.28 -20.86 -6.26
N SER A 84 7.52 -20.45 -5.98
CA SER A 84 8.65 -21.39 -5.83
C SER A 84 8.46 -22.33 -4.64
N LEU A 85 7.93 -21.82 -3.52
CA LEU A 85 7.62 -22.63 -2.35
C LEU A 85 6.45 -23.58 -2.61
N GLY A 86 5.44 -23.14 -3.37
CA GLY A 86 4.37 -24.01 -3.86
C GLY A 86 4.86 -25.13 -4.75
N ALA A 87 5.85 -24.87 -5.60
CA ALA A 87 6.55 -25.86 -6.43
C ALA A 87 7.60 -26.67 -5.65
N ARG A 88 7.72 -26.50 -4.34
CA ARG A 88 8.74 -27.13 -3.43
C ARG A 88 10.19 -26.78 -3.78
N CYS A 89 10.43 -25.72 -4.54
CA CYS A 89 11.77 -25.24 -4.91
C CYS A 89 12.32 -24.26 -3.86
N VAL A 90 12.60 -24.73 -2.64
CA VAL A 90 13.01 -23.88 -1.50
C VAL A 90 14.27 -23.07 -1.82
N ARG A 91 15.30 -23.67 -2.45
CA ARG A 91 16.56 -22.99 -2.80
C ARG A 91 16.32 -21.78 -3.73
N ARG A 92 15.41 -21.91 -4.72
CA ARG A 92 15.07 -20.78 -5.60
C ARG A 92 14.37 -19.66 -4.83
N ALA A 93 13.51 -20.01 -3.88
CA ALA A 93 12.86 -19.04 -3.01
C ALA A 93 13.88 -18.31 -2.12
N GLN A 94 14.89 -19.01 -1.57
CA GLN A 94 15.96 -18.39 -0.78
C GLN A 94 16.82 -17.42 -1.61
N MET A 95 17.22 -17.84 -2.81
CA MET A 95 17.98 -16.97 -3.72
C MET A 95 17.20 -15.70 -4.02
N MET A 96 15.89 -15.80 -4.32
CA MET A 96 15.04 -14.64 -4.60
C MET A 96 14.84 -13.77 -3.36
N ALA A 97 14.65 -14.37 -2.17
CA ALA A 97 14.50 -13.62 -0.92
C ALA A 97 15.72 -12.74 -0.67
N THR A 98 16.90 -13.33 -0.75
CA THR A 98 18.17 -12.62 -0.56
C THR A 98 18.42 -11.58 -1.63
N THR A 99 18.19 -11.92 -2.91
CA THR A 99 18.38 -10.98 -4.03
C THR A 99 17.44 -9.78 -3.92
N GLY A 100 16.14 -10.01 -3.65
CA GLY A 100 15.16 -8.95 -3.49
C GLY A 100 15.47 -8.03 -2.30
N LEU A 101 15.96 -8.59 -1.19
CA LEU A 101 16.34 -7.83 0.00
C LEU A 101 17.57 -6.95 -0.27
N VAL A 102 18.63 -7.53 -0.84
CA VAL A 102 19.89 -6.81 -1.14
C VAL A 102 19.63 -5.69 -2.15
N LEU A 103 18.90 -5.96 -3.23
CA LEU A 103 18.57 -4.95 -4.23
C LEU A 103 17.70 -3.83 -3.64
N SER A 104 16.76 -4.15 -2.75
CA SER A 104 15.96 -3.14 -2.05
C SER A 104 16.83 -2.25 -1.16
N TRP A 105 17.76 -2.85 -0.42
CA TRP A 105 18.72 -2.10 0.40
C TRP A 105 19.59 -1.17 -0.46
N MET A 106 20.19 -1.70 -1.53
CA MET A 106 21.03 -0.91 -2.44
C MET A 106 20.23 0.25 -3.06
N THR A 107 19.01 -0.01 -3.52
CA THR A 107 18.15 1.05 -4.07
C THR A 107 17.79 2.07 -3.01
N GLY A 108 17.50 1.64 -1.77
CA GLY A 108 17.26 2.53 -0.64
C GLY A 108 18.48 3.44 -0.34
N CYS A 109 19.69 2.87 -0.37
CA CYS A 109 20.93 3.65 -0.23
C CYS A 109 21.11 4.67 -1.36
N VAL A 110 20.85 4.27 -2.60
CA VAL A 110 20.92 5.18 -3.77
C VAL A 110 19.91 6.32 -3.61
N VAL A 111 18.68 6.02 -3.23
CA VAL A 111 17.63 7.04 -3.00
C VAL A 111 18.03 7.97 -1.85
N ALA A 112 18.59 7.44 -0.76
CA ALA A 112 19.07 8.25 0.36
C ALA A 112 20.23 9.18 -0.06
N ILE A 113 21.22 8.67 -0.77
CA ILE A 113 22.39 9.46 -1.25
C ILE A 113 21.92 10.57 -2.21
N ILE A 114 21.08 10.24 -3.20
CA ILE A 114 20.54 11.23 -4.13
C ILE A 114 19.66 12.23 -3.36
N GLY A 115 18.82 11.77 -2.46
CA GLY A 115 17.96 12.62 -1.64
C GLY A 115 18.74 13.60 -0.79
N LEU A 116 19.83 13.16 -0.17
CA LEU A 116 20.71 14.03 0.64
C LEU A 116 21.54 14.98 -0.22
N ALA A 117 22.07 14.50 -1.36
CA ALA A 117 22.86 15.33 -2.27
C ALA A 117 22.03 16.46 -2.92
N PHE A 118 20.76 16.21 -3.19
CA PHE A 118 19.83 17.15 -3.82
C PHE A 118 18.68 17.55 -2.88
N LEU A 119 18.94 17.62 -1.57
CA LEU A 119 17.92 17.85 -0.54
C LEU A 119 17.10 19.12 -0.77
N GLU A 120 17.78 20.23 -1.04
CA GLU A 120 17.14 21.53 -1.25
C GLU A 120 16.33 21.58 -2.57
N PRO A 121 16.88 21.21 -3.74
CA PRO A 121 16.11 21.12 -4.97
C PRO A 121 14.88 20.19 -4.87
N ILE A 122 15.02 19.06 -4.18
CA ILE A 122 13.92 18.13 -3.97
C ILE A 122 12.84 18.77 -3.07
N ALA A 123 13.23 19.41 -1.96
CA ALA A 123 12.29 20.07 -1.07
C ALA A 123 11.51 21.18 -1.82
N ILE A 124 12.20 22.01 -2.60
CA ILE A 124 11.56 23.04 -3.44
C ILE A 124 10.62 22.40 -4.46
N GLY A 125 11.06 21.35 -5.16
CA GLY A 125 10.24 20.60 -6.13
C GLY A 125 9.01 19.94 -5.53
N LEU A 126 9.04 19.61 -4.23
CA LEU A 126 7.88 19.10 -3.49
C LEU A 126 6.91 20.21 -3.02
N GLY A 127 7.24 21.49 -3.27
CA GLY A 127 6.35 22.61 -3.00
C GLY A 127 6.61 23.36 -1.69
N THR A 128 7.84 23.32 -1.16
CA THR A 128 8.20 24.13 0.00
C THR A 128 8.24 25.63 -0.34
N THR A 129 7.74 26.45 0.59
CA THR A 129 7.96 27.91 0.58
C THR A 129 9.26 28.27 1.28
N PRO A 130 9.82 29.49 1.08
CA PRO A 130 11.03 29.92 1.78
C PRO A 130 10.96 29.81 3.31
N THR A 131 9.76 29.93 3.89
CA THR A 131 9.53 29.81 5.33
C THR A 131 9.46 28.37 5.82
N ILE A 132 9.04 27.42 4.97
CA ILE A 132 8.95 25.99 5.29
C ILE A 132 10.26 25.25 4.99
N LEU A 133 11.04 25.74 4.03
CA LEU A 133 12.23 25.08 3.52
C LEU A 133 13.24 24.67 4.62
N PRO A 134 13.58 25.50 5.63
CA PRO A 134 14.48 25.10 6.70
C PRO A 134 13.96 23.88 7.47
N TYR A 135 12.69 23.91 7.87
CA TYR A 135 12.05 22.80 8.59
C TYR A 135 11.98 21.51 7.76
N ALA A 136 11.72 21.66 6.46
CA ALA A 136 11.69 20.52 5.54
C ALA A 136 13.09 19.91 5.35
N LYS A 137 14.14 20.73 5.28
CA LYS A 137 15.54 20.25 5.20
C LYS A 137 15.93 19.52 6.48
N ASP A 138 15.60 20.06 7.64
CA ASP A 138 15.90 19.46 8.94
C ASP A 138 15.21 18.11 9.09
N TYR A 139 13.93 18.02 8.74
CA TYR A 139 13.17 16.78 8.83
C TYR A 139 13.61 15.75 7.79
N LEU A 140 13.63 16.12 6.50
CA LEU A 140 13.99 15.22 5.40
C LEU A 140 15.43 14.74 5.50
N GLY A 141 16.37 15.63 5.93
CA GLY A 141 17.78 15.27 6.08
C GLY A 141 18.00 14.10 7.03
N ILE A 142 17.24 14.05 8.14
CA ILE A 142 17.32 12.95 9.10
C ILE A 142 16.55 11.72 8.58
N VAL A 143 15.32 11.90 8.09
CA VAL A 143 14.47 10.78 7.67
C VAL A 143 15.03 10.06 6.44
N LEU A 144 15.74 10.76 5.55
CA LEU A 144 16.40 10.15 4.40
C LEU A 144 17.48 9.13 4.79
N LEU A 145 18.13 9.27 5.96
CA LEU A 145 19.04 8.26 6.51
C LEU A 145 18.32 6.94 6.84
N GLY A 146 17.03 7.01 7.13
CA GLY A 146 16.16 5.86 7.38
C GLY A 146 15.67 5.13 6.13
N VAL A 147 15.80 5.73 4.93
CA VAL A 147 15.25 5.18 3.69
C VAL A 147 15.73 3.75 3.38
N PRO A 148 17.02 3.38 3.51
CA PRO A 148 17.45 2.01 3.29
C PRO A 148 16.75 1.00 4.22
N PHE A 149 16.55 1.36 5.48
CA PHE A 149 15.83 0.52 6.46
C PHE A 149 14.36 0.43 6.11
N MET A 150 13.73 1.54 5.71
CA MET A 150 12.31 1.59 5.36
C MET A 150 12.00 0.75 4.11
N THR A 151 12.73 0.92 3.00
CA THR A 151 12.54 0.14 1.78
C THR A 151 12.72 -1.34 2.03
N THR A 152 13.74 -1.70 2.79
CA THR A 152 14.06 -3.10 3.12
C THR A 152 13.04 -3.69 4.08
N SER A 153 12.51 -2.91 5.03
CA SER A 153 11.42 -3.33 5.92
C SER A 153 10.15 -3.66 5.14
N PHE A 154 9.75 -2.81 4.19
CA PHE A 154 8.60 -3.10 3.33
C PHE A 154 8.83 -4.36 2.48
N THR A 155 10.03 -4.53 1.94
CA THR A 155 10.40 -5.73 1.17
C THR A 155 10.31 -6.97 2.04
N LEU A 156 10.93 -6.95 3.22
CA LEU A 156 10.97 -8.08 4.14
C LEU A 156 9.58 -8.43 4.68
N ASN A 157 8.78 -7.42 5.04
CA ASN A 157 7.39 -7.60 5.46
C ASN A 157 6.57 -8.35 4.41
N ASN A 158 6.67 -7.91 3.14
CA ASN A 158 6.01 -8.58 2.03
C ASN A 158 6.51 -10.01 1.83
N GLN A 159 7.83 -10.23 1.80
CA GLN A 159 8.42 -11.55 1.66
C GLN A 159 7.96 -12.51 2.77
N MET A 160 7.88 -12.04 4.03
CA MET A 160 7.37 -12.85 5.15
C MET A 160 5.90 -13.22 4.96
N ARG A 161 5.05 -12.30 4.52
CA ARG A 161 3.64 -12.59 4.21
C ARG A 161 3.50 -13.63 3.10
N PHE A 162 4.24 -13.46 2.01
CA PHE A 162 4.22 -14.40 0.89
C PHE A 162 4.73 -15.81 1.24
N GLN A 163 5.43 -15.96 2.36
CA GLN A 163 5.82 -17.24 2.94
C GLN A 163 4.79 -17.83 3.92
N GLY A 164 3.65 -17.14 4.12
CA GLY A 164 2.65 -17.54 5.10
C GLY A 164 2.95 -17.10 6.54
N ASN A 165 3.85 -16.12 6.73
CA ASN A 165 4.26 -15.58 8.04
C ASN A 165 3.64 -14.21 8.35
N ALA A 166 2.37 -13.99 8.03
CA ALA A 166 1.71 -12.69 8.19
C ALA A 166 1.72 -12.18 9.65
N MET A 167 1.62 -13.08 10.63
CA MET A 167 1.68 -12.72 12.05
C MET A 167 3.03 -12.11 12.44
N TYR A 168 4.15 -12.72 12.02
CA TYR A 168 5.49 -12.19 12.32
C TYR A 168 5.73 -10.87 11.57
N ALA A 169 5.22 -10.75 10.34
CA ALA A 169 5.26 -9.50 9.58
C ALA A 169 4.50 -8.37 10.30
N MET A 170 3.33 -8.67 10.88
CA MET A 170 2.54 -7.73 11.68
C MET A 170 3.32 -7.25 12.91
N PHE A 171 3.90 -8.15 13.69
CA PHE A 171 4.66 -7.77 14.89
C PHE A 171 5.84 -6.85 14.56
N GLY A 172 6.52 -7.05 13.43
CA GLY A 172 7.60 -6.16 13.00
C GLY A 172 7.11 -4.74 12.71
N VAL A 173 5.98 -4.59 12.03
CA VAL A 173 5.39 -3.27 11.76
C VAL A 173 4.85 -2.64 13.05
N LEU A 174 4.15 -3.42 13.87
CA LEU A 174 3.57 -2.94 15.13
C LEU A 174 4.64 -2.40 16.06
N SER A 175 5.77 -3.10 16.22
CA SER A 175 6.84 -2.65 17.13
C SER A 175 7.44 -1.31 16.70
N GLY A 176 7.65 -1.10 15.38
CA GLY A 176 8.11 0.20 14.87
C GLY A 176 7.09 1.30 15.10
N ALA A 177 5.81 1.05 14.80
CA ALA A 177 4.74 2.04 14.98
C ALA A 177 4.53 2.43 16.46
N VAL A 178 4.50 1.45 17.37
CA VAL A 178 4.38 1.72 18.81
C VAL A 178 5.58 2.50 19.32
N LEU A 179 6.78 2.13 18.92
CA LEU A 179 7.99 2.84 19.31
C LEU A 179 7.97 4.30 18.84
N ASN A 180 7.53 4.56 17.62
CA ASN A 180 7.43 5.93 17.11
C ASN A 180 6.43 6.76 17.92
N ILE A 181 5.21 6.26 18.18
CA ILE A 181 4.19 6.95 18.98
C ILE A 181 4.70 7.28 20.39
N LEU A 182 5.57 6.46 20.97
CA LEU A 182 6.18 6.70 22.27
C LEU A 182 7.35 7.70 22.21
N LEU A 183 8.17 7.63 21.15
CA LEU A 183 9.33 8.50 20.98
C LEU A 183 8.96 9.92 20.56
N ASP A 184 7.89 10.11 19.77
CA ASP A 184 7.46 11.43 19.31
C ASP A 184 7.29 12.42 20.47
N PRO A 185 6.39 12.19 21.47
CA PRO A 185 6.23 13.15 22.57
C PRO A 185 7.48 13.28 23.42
N LEU A 186 8.27 12.21 23.57
CA LEU A 186 9.48 12.22 24.36
C LEU A 186 10.56 13.13 23.71
N LEU A 187 10.84 12.94 22.43
CA LEU A 187 11.88 13.69 21.72
C LEU A 187 11.43 15.11 21.36
N ILE A 188 10.16 15.28 20.98
CA ILE A 188 9.63 16.58 20.58
C ILE A 188 9.54 17.53 21.78
N PHE A 189 8.91 17.06 22.87
CA PHE A 189 8.54 17.93 24.00
C PHE A 189 9.46 17.76 25.21
N SER A 190 9.78 16.52 25.64
CA SER A 190 10.58 16.30 26.85
C SER A 190 12.05 16.64 26.64
N PHE A 191 12.60 16.38 25.45
CA PHE A 191 13.97 16.76 25.08
C PHE A 191 14.05 18.09 24.31
N ASP A 192 12.90 18.74 24.06
CA ASP A 192 12.78 20.04 23.37
C ASP A 192 13.47 20.10 22.00
N MET A 193 13.49 18.96 21.30
CA MET A 193 14.14 18.85 19.99
C MET A 193 13.24 19.32 18.81
N GLY A 194 11.97 19.63 19.07
CA GLY A 194 11.04 20.11 18.05
C GLY A 194 10.95 19.17 16.84
N ILE A 195 11.09 19.71 15.61
CA ILE A 195 10.99 18.93 14.37
C ILE A 195 12.13 17.91 14.20
N HIS A 196 13.32 18.20 14.72
CA HIS A 196 14.42 17.23 14.76
C HIS A 196 14.05 16.01 15.60
N GLY A 197 13.33 16.23 16.72
CA GLY A 197 12.83 15.16 17.57
C GLY A 197 11.87 14.22 16.83
N ALA A 198 10.91 14.76 16.07
CA ALA A 198 10.01 13.96 15.24
C ALA A 198 10.77 13.15 14.16
N ALA A 199 11.74 13.78 13.49
CA ALA A 199 12.56 13.09 12.49
C ALA A 199 13.42 11.97 13.10
N MET A 200 14.01 12.21 14.28
CA MET A 200 14.79 11.20 15.01
C MET A 200 13.91 10.06 15.52
N ALA A 201 12.70 10.34 16.04
CA ALA A 201 11.74 9.32 16.44
C ALA A 201 11.38 8.40 15.26
N THR A 202 11.13 8.99 14.10
CA THR A 202 10.86 8.25 12.86
C THR A 202 12.06 7.39 12.44
N LEU A 203 13.27 7.96 12.42
CA LEU A 203 14.50 7.22 12.06
C LEU A 203 14.75 6.05 13.00
N ILE A 204 14.74 6.28 14.32
CA ILE A 204 14.97 5.24 15.33
C ILE A 204 13.93 4.13 15.20
N SER A 205 12.66 4.50 15.04
CA SER A 205 11.56 3.54 14.91
C SER A 205 11.66 2.69 13.64
N GLN A 206 12.13 3.27 12.53
CA GLN A 206 12.38 2.54 11.29
C GLN A 206 13.54 1.57 11.43
N VAL A 207 14.65 1.98 12.04
CA VAL A 207 15.82 1.12 12.29
C VAL A 207 15.47 -0.03 13.22
N VAL A 208 14.85 0.26 14.36
CA VAL A 208 14.47 -0.76 15.35
C VAL A 208 13.40 -1.70 14.77
N GLY A 209 12.40 -1.16 14.08
CA GLY A 209 11.38 -1.96 13.39
C GLY A 209 11.99 -2.90 12.35
N PHE A 210 12.96 -2.41 11.57
CA PHE A 210 13.73 -3.24 10.63
C PHE A 210 14.48 -4.36 11.34
N LEU A 211 15.22 -4.06 12.41
CA LEU A 211 16.01 -5.06 13.16
C LEU A 211 15.11 -6.15 13.76
N ILE A 212 13.96 -5.76 14.32
CA ILE A 212 12.98 -6.72 14.85
C ILE A 212 12.43 -7.59 13.71
N LEU A 213 12.04 -7.00 12.60
CA LEU A 213 11.50 -7.70 11.45
C LEU A 213 12.55 -8.65 10.84
N PHE A 214 13.79 -8.17 10.72
CA PHE A 214 14.91 -8.98 10.23
C PHE A 214 15.16 -10.20 11.15
N ARG A 215 15.20 -9.99 12.46
CA ARG A 215 15.32 -11.11 13.41
C ARG A 215 14.14 -12.07 13.35
N MET A 216 12.92 -11.55 13.16
CA MET A 216 11.74 -12.40 13.02
C MET A 216 11.72 -13.21 11.72
N SER A 217 12.39 -12.74 10.65
CA SER A 217 12.48 -13.48 9.39
C SER A 217 13.18 -14.82 9.51
N PHE A 218 14.07 -14.99 10.49
CA PHE A 218 14.74 -16.26 10.81
C PHE A 218 13.90 -17.16 11.71
N ARG A 219 12.80 -16.65 12.31
CA ARG A 219 11.90 -17.43 13.17
C ARG A 219 10.71 -17.95 12.37
N GLY A 220 10.06 -18.98 12.86
CA GLY A 220 8.80 -19.46 12.30
C GLY A 220 8.93 -20.34 11.06
N GLY A 221 10.09 -21.00 10.81
CA GLY A 221 10.27 -21.95 9.70
C GLY A 221 10.09 -21.34 8.31
N GLY A 222 10.41 -20.06 8.16
CA GLY A 222 10.45 -19.35 6.87
C GLY A 222 11.71 -19.66 6.08
N VAL A 223 11.72 -19.15 4.85
CA VAL A 223 12.92 -19.16 4.01
C VAL A 223 13.87 -18.08 4.56
N GLY A 224 14.95 -18.52 5.21
CA GLY A 224 15.96 -17.62 5.77
C GLY A 224 16.71 -16.86 4.67
N ILE A 225 17.12 -15.64 5.01
CA ILE A 225 18.01 -14.84 4.16
C ILE A 225 19.42 -15.40 4.31
N CYS A 226 20.08 -15.70 3.21
CA CYS A 226 21.42 -16.26 3.19
C CYS A 226 22.27 -15.46 2.17
N LEU A 227 23.10 -14.55 2.66
CA LEU A 227 23.89 -13.65 1.80
C LEU A 227 24.73 -14.38 0.73
N PRO A 228 25.36 -15.54 1.01
CA PRO A 228 26.05 -16.33 -0.01
C PRO A 228 25.14 -16.79 -1.17
N LEU A 229 23.84 -16.80 -1.00
CA LEU A 229 22.87 -17.15 -2.06
C LEU A 229 22.42 -15.94 -2.89
N PHE A 230 22.99 -14.76 -2.68
CA PHE A 230 22.76 -13.62 -3.55
C PHE A 230 23.12 -13.98 -4.99
N ALA A 231 22.19 -13.75 -5.92
CA ALA A 231 22.38 -14.10 -7.31
C ALA A 231 21.88 -12.97 -8.22
N PHE A 232 22.83 -12.22 -8.76
CA PHE A 232 22.55 -11.18 -9.77
C PHE A 232 22.33 -11.84 -11.14
N ARG A 233 21.17 -12.52 -11.29
CA ARG A 233 20.80 -13.21 -12.53
C ARG A 233 19.62 -12.48 -13.18
N SER A 234 19.65 -12.37 -14.50
CA SER A 234 18.62 -11.70 -15.29
C SER A 234 17.20 -12.26 -15.03
N ILE A 235 17.11 -13.57 -14.75
CA ILE A 235 15.83 -14.20 -14.44
C ILE A 235 15.21 -13.63 -13.13
N PHE A 236 15.99 -13.41 -12.09
CA PHE A 236 15.49 -12.84 -10.83
C PHE A 236 15.13 -11.37 -10.98
N LEU A 237 15.92 -10.60 -11.73
CA LEU A 237 15.63 -9.20 -12.03
C LEU A 237 14.33 -9.07 -12.84
N LYS A 238 14.14 -9.88 -13.88
CA LYS A 238 12.90 -9.91 -14.65
C LYS A 238 11.68 -10.26 -13.80
N GLU A 239 11.80 -11.24 -12.89
CA GLU A 239 10.71 -11.62 -12.00
C GLU A 239 10.37 -10.51 -10.99
N ILE A 240 11.39 -9.80 -10.45
CA ILE A 240 11.17 -8.63 -9.59
C ILE A 240 10.44 -7.54 -10.35
N VAL A 241 10.89 -7.21 -11.57
CA VAL A 241 10.24 -6.21 -12.41
C VAL A 241 8.80 -6.62 -12.73
N PHE A 242 8.58 -7.83 -13.22
CA PHE A 242 7.25 -8.31 -13.60
C PHE A 242 6.28 -8.40 -12.42
N GLY A 243 6.77 -8.82 -11.25
CA GLY A 243 5.97 -8.91 -10.04
C GLY A 243 5.83 -7.57 -9.30
N GLY A 244 6.78 -6.65 -9.43
CA GLY A 244 6.81 -5.37 -8.70
C GLY A 244 6.10 -4.23 -9.43
N THR A 245 6.22 -4.16 -10.77
CA THR A 245 5.68 -3.07 -11.59
C THR A 245 4.20 -2.79 -11.35
N PRO A 246 3.28 -3.78 -11.21
CA PRO A 246 1.89 -3.48 -10.93
C PRO A 246 1.66 -2.73 -9.62
N SER A 247 2.49 -3.00 -8.61
CA SER A 247 2.41 -2.29 -7.32
C SER A 247 2.96 -0.88 -7.43
N LEU A 248 4.06 -0.69 -8.16
CA LEU A 248 4.63 0.62 -8.44
C LEU A 248 3.66 1.48 -9.25
N SER A 249 3.06 0.93 -10.32
CA SER A 249 2.06 1.61 -11.15
C SER A 249 0.85 2.03 -10.32
N ARG A 250 0.32 1.14 -9.48
CA ARG A 250 -0.82 1.44 -8.62
C ARG A 250 -0.52 2.59 -7.66
N GLN A 251 0.63 2.56 -6.98
CA GLN A 251 1.00 3.58 -5.99
C GLN A 251 1.33 4.92 -6.65
N GLY A 252 2.14 4.89 -7.72
CA GLY A 252 2.53 6.09 -8.45
C GLY A 252 1.35 6.80 -9.09
N LEU A 253 0.48 6.04 -9.77
CA LEU A 253 -0.71 6.62 -10.39
C LEU A 253 -1.73 7.12 -9.36
N ALA A 254 -1.85 6.48 -8.19
CA ALA A 254 -2.69 7.00 -7.12
C ALA A 254 -2.20 8.36 -6.61
N SER A 255 -0.89 8.55 -6.47
CA SER A 255 -0.30 9.84 -6.09
C SER A 255 -0.54 10.91 -7.16
N LEU A 256 -0.34 10.57 -8.44
CA LEU A 256 -0.62 11.49 -9.57
C LEU A 256 -2.11 11.86 -9.63
N SER A 257 -3.00 10.91 -9.40
CA SER A 257 -4.45 11.17 -9.38
C SER A 257 -4.85 12.12 -8.25
N THR A 258 -4.27 11.96 -7.07
CA THR A 258 -4.51 12.86 -5.95
C THR A 258 -4.04 14.28 -6.27
N LEU A 259 -2.86 14.41 -6.91
CA LEU A 259 -2.37 15.70 -7.35
C LEU A 259 -3.31 16.33 -8.39
N ALA A 260 -3.72 15.58 -9.41
CA ALA A 260 -4.66 16.05 -10.43
C ALA A 260 -6.01 16.47 -9.83
N LEU A 261 -6.53 15.68 -8.87
CA LEU A 261 -7.74 15.99 -8.13
C LEU A 261 -7.63 17.34 -7.41
N ASN A 262 -6.54 17.56 -6.68
CA ASN A 262 -6.32 18.79 -5.92
C ASN A 262 -6.19 20.01 -6.85
N VAL A 263 -5.48 19.88 -7.97
CA VAL A 263 -5.32 20.95 -8.96
C VAL A 263 -6.68 21.32 -9.58
N VAL A 264 -7.49 20.34 -9.92
CA VAL A 264 -8.82 20.60 -10.50
C VAL A 264 -9.80 21.12 -9.46
N ALA A 265 -9.81 20.53 -8.24
CA ALA A 265 -10.65 21.00 -7.14
C ALA A 265 -10.34 22.46 -6.76
N GLY A 266 -9.07 22.88 -6.87
CA GLY A 266 -8.64 24.26 -6.61
C GLY A 266 -9.32 25.31 -7.50
N LYS A 267 -9.76 24.93 -8.70
CA LYS A 267 -10.52 25.82 -9.59
C LYS A 267 -11.94 26.13 -9.06
N TYR A 268 -12.45 25.31 -8.16
CA TYR A 268 -13.77 25.43 -7.55
C TYR A 268 -13.74 25.97 -6.12
N GLY A 269 -12.56 26.39 -5.65
CA GLY A 269 -12.35 27.01 -4.35
C GLY A 269 -11.91 26.05 -3.24
N ASP A 270 -11.54 26.63 -2.12
CA ASP A 270 -10.96 25.91 -0.98
C ASP A 270 -11.92 24.89 -0.36
N ALA A 271 -13.22 25.17 -0.40
CA ALA A 271 -14.24 24.24 0.09
C ALA A 271 -14.27 22.92 -0.71
N ALA A 272 -14.06 22.98 -2.04
CA ALA A 272 -13.99 21.80 -2.88
C ALA A 272 -12.72 20.97 -2.58
N ILE A 273 -11.57 21.61 -2.38
CA ILE A 273 -10.32 20.93 -1.97
C ILE A 273 -10.52 20.24 -0.63
N ALA A 274 -11.07 20.95 0.36
CA ALA A 274 -11.30 20.42 1.69
C ALA A 274 -12.27 19.23 1.65
N ALA A 275 -13.39 19.33 0.95
CA ALA A 275 -14.37 18.26 0.80
C ALA A 275 -13.76 17.02 0.14
N MET A 276 -13.07 17.17 -0.99
CA MET A 276 -12.46 16.02 -1.70
C MET A 276 -11.30 15.39 -0.92
N SER A 277 -10.57 16.17 -0.12
CA SER A 277 -9.54 15.65 0.77
C SER A 277 -10.14 14.78 1.89
N ILE A 278 -11.25 15.20 2.50
CA ILE A 278 -11.99 14.42 3.50
C ILE A 278 -12.48 13.11 2.88
N VAL A 279 -13.14 13.19 1.72
CA VAL A 279 -13.63 12.02 0.97
C VAL A 279 -12.49 11.06 0.66
N GLY A 280 -11.37 11.55 0.15
CA GLY A 280 -10.20 10.74 -0.18
C GLY A 280 -9.61 10.00 1.02
N ARG A 281 -9.46 10.68 2.17
CA ARG A 281 -8.93 10.07 3.41
C ARG A 281 -9.87 8.98 3.94
N PHE A 282 -11.16 9.24 3.96
CA PHE A 282 -12.16 8.29 4.44
C PHE A 282 -12.21 7.05 3.53
N CYS A 283 -12.28 7.25 2.23
CA CYS A 283 -12.28 6.17 1.25
C CYS A 283 -10.98 5.35 1.29
N PHE A 284 -9.82 6.00 1.50
CA PHE A 284 -8.54 5.31 1.65
C PHE A 284 -8.52 4.39 2.87
N PHE A 285 -9.06 4.82 4.00
CA PHE A 285 -9.15 4.00 5.22
C PHE A 285 -9.95 2.71 4.99
N ILE A 286 -11.10 2.82 4.32
CA ILE A 286 -11.92 1.65 3.98
C ILE A 286 -11.21 0.77 2.95
N PHE A 287 -10.60 1.37 1.94
CA PHE A 287 -9.87 0.64 0.89
C PHE A 287 -8.64 -0.10 1.43
N ALA A 288 -7.97 0.44 2.44
CA ALA A 288 -6.86 -0.23 3.14
C ALA A 288 -7.27 -1.60 3.70
N THR A 289 -8.50 -1.74 4.18
CA THR A 289 -9.05 -3.03 4.65
C THR A 289 -9.13 -4.05 3.51
N ILE A 290 -9.58 -3.64 2.33
CA ILE A 290 -9.64 -4.52 1.14
C ILE A 290 -8.25 -4.87 0.63
N ILE A 291 -7.32 -3.90 0.65
CA ILE A 291 -5.91 -4.19 0.33
C ILE A 291 -5.36 -5.25 1.29
N GLY A 292 -5.56 -5.10 2.59
CA GLY A 292 -5.11 -6.06 3.60
C GLY A 292 -5.73 -7.45 3.39
N PHE A 293 -7.02 -7.51 3.04
CA PHE A 293 -7.72 -8.75 2.73
C PHE A 293 -7.15 -9.43 1.47
N GLY A 294 -6.93 -8.67 0.40
CA GLY A 294 -6.32 -9.18 -0.83
C GLY A 294 -4.86 -9.61 -0.64
N GLN A 295 -4.09 -8.90 0.19
CA GLN A 295 -2.74 -9.30 0.56
C GLN A 295 -2.73 -10.60 1.39
N GLY A 296 -3.80 -10.92 2.10
CA GLY A 296 -4.00 -12.21 2.75
C GLY A 296 -4.27 -13.35 1.76
N PHE A 297 -4.92 -13.06 0.62
CA PHE A 297 -5.15 -14.02 -0.46
C PHE A 297 -3.88 -14.35 -1.26
N GLN A 298 -2.97 -13.39 -1.46
CA GLN A 298 -1.79 -13.56 -2.31
C GLN A 298 -0.90 -14.76 -1.94
N PRO A 299 -0.57 -15.05 -0.65
CA PRO A 299 0.19 -16.24 -0.28
C PRO A 299 -0.49 -17.54 -0.70
N LEU A 300 -1.79 -17.69 -0.45
CA LEU A 300 -2.58 -18.85 -0.88
C LEU A 300 -2.53 -18.98 -2.41
N CYS A 301 -2.77 -17.90 -3.12
CA CYS A 301 -2.74 -17.86 -4.58
C CYS A 301 -1.39 -18.34 -5.12
N GLY A 302 -0.27 -17.78 -4.61
CA GLY A 302 1.07 -18.11 -5.07
C GLY A 302 1.46 -19.56 -4.79
N PHE A 303 1.22 -20.06 -3.57
CA PHE A 303 1.49 -21.45 -3.22
C PHE A 303 0.65 -22.44 -4.03
N CYS A 304 -0.66 -22.21 -4.11
CA CYS A 304 -1.55 -23.09 -4.87
C CYS A 304 -1.26 -23.05 -6.38
N TYR A 305 -0.92 -21.87 -6.93
CA TYR A 305 -0.53 -21.75 -8.33
C TYR A 305 0.79 -22.49 -8.59
N GLY A 306 1.80 -22.34 -7.74
CA GLY A 306 3.07 -23.05 -7.83
C GLY A 306 2.97 -24.57 -7.67
N ALA A 307 1.97 -25.03 -6.88
CA ALA A 307 1.66 -26.44 -6.66
C ALA A 307 0.73 -27.05 -7.74
N GLY A 308 0.28 -26.26 -8.74
CA GLY A 308 -0.69 -26.72 -9.75
C GLY A 308 -2.14 -26.86 -9.24
N LEU A 309 -2.45 -26.36 -8.05
CA LEU A 309 -3.77 -26.47 -7.42
C LEU A 309 -4.71 -25.33 -7.86
N TYR A 310 -4.95 -25.20 -9.15
CA TYR A 310 -5.69 -24.10 -9.77
C TYR A 310 -7.12 -23.96 -9.27
N ARG A 311 -7.79 -25.07 -8.93
CA ARG A 311 -9.12 -25.06 -8.35
C ARG A 311 -9.15 -24.26 -7.03
N ARG A 312 -8.14 -24.44 -6.16
CA ARG A 312 -8.04 -23.70 -4.90
C ARG A 312 -7.76 -22.22 -5.09
N VAL A 313 -6.97 -21.85 -6.11
CA VAL A 313 -6.75 -20.45 -6.47
C VAL A 313 -8.09 -19.80 -6.82
N ARG A 314 -8.90 -20.47 -7.63
CA ARG A 314 -10.23 -20.00 -8.02
C ARG A 314 -11.19 -19.89 -6.83
N GLU A 315 -11.25 -20.92 -6.00
CA GLU A 315 -12.05 -20.92 -4.75
C GLU A 315 -11.67 -19.75 -3.85
N GLY A 316 -10.36 -19.52 -3.65
CA GLY A 316 -9.85 -18.41 -2.85
C GLY A 316 -10.19 -17.04 -3.44
N PHE A 317 -10.08 -16.90 -4.76
CA PHE A 317 -10.44 -15.66 -5.44
C PHE A 317 -11.92 -15.32 -5.25
N PHE A 318 -12.81 -16.26 -5.54
CA PHE A 318 -14.26 -16.02 -5.40
C PHE A 318 -14.68 -15.87 -3.94
N PHE A 319 -14.04 -16.57 -3.00
CA PHE A 319 -14.24 -16.34 -1.58
C PHE A 319 -13.94 -14.89 -1.22
N CYS A 320 -12.79 -14.38 -1.61
CA CYS A 320 -12.40 -13.00 -1.30
C CYS A 320 -13.31 -11.97 -2.00
N VAL A 321 -13.65 -12.18 -3.27
CA VAL A 321 -14.58 -11.27 -3.98
C VAL A 321 -15.94 -11.27 -3.28
N LYS A 322 -16.52 -12.45 -3.00
CA LYS A 322 -17.85 -12.56 -2.36
C LYS A 322 -17.89 -11.84 -1.01
N TYR A 323 -17.00 -12.21 -0.09
CA TYR A 323 -17.03 -11.64 1.26
C TYR A 323 -16.55 -10.19 1.30
N GLY A 324 -15.61 -9.80 0.45
CA GLY A 324 -15.22 -8.42 0.28
C GLY A 324 -16.38 -7.54 -0.25
N THR A 325 -17.13 -8.03 -1.24
CA THR A 325 -18.31 -7.33 -1.77
C THR A 325 -19.41 -7.21 -0.72
N ILE A 326 -19.72 -8.29 0.02
CA ILE A 326 -20.71 -8.24 1.11
C ILE A 326 -20.28 -7.20 2.16
N PHE A 327 -19.02 -7.24 2.61
CA PHE A 327 -18.50 -6.30 3.60
C PHE A 327 -18.61 -4.86 3.10
N LEU A 328 -18.12 -4.56 1.89
CA LEU A 328 -18.18 -3.20 1.34
C LEU A 328 -19.62 -2.76 1.01
N SER A 329 -20.53 -3.65 0.69
CA SER A 329 -21.95 -3.31 0.52
C SER A 329 -22.59 -2.87 1.83
N ILE A 330 -22.26 -3.55 2.95
CA ILE A 330 -22.74 -3.15 4.28
C ILE A 330 -22.15 -1.79 4.67
N VAL A 331 -20.83 -1.61 4.49
CA VAL A 331 -20.15 -0.33 4.75
C VAL A 331 -20.71 0.78 3.87
N ALA A 332 -20.98 0.48 2.60
CA ALA A 332 -21.55 1.42 1.65
C ALA A 332 -22.96 1.86 2.04
N ALA A 333 -23.82 0.91 2.43
CA ALA A 333 -25.19 1.23 2.88
C ALA A 333 -25.19 2.11 4.14
N ALA A 334 -24.38 1.74 5.14
CA ALA A 334 -24.22 2.55 6.35
C ALA A 334 -23.61 3.92 6.04
N GLY A 335 -22.52 3.95 5.26
CA GLY A 335 -21.83 5.19 4.91
C GLY A 335 -22.67 6.13 4.05
N PHE A 336 -23.52 5.59 3.16
CA PHE A 336 -24.45 6.38 2.34
C PHE A 336 -25.49 7.09 3.22
N ALA A 337 -26.00 6.41 4.26
CA ALA A 337 -26.95 6.97 5.21
C ALA A 337 -26.28 8.06 6.07
N PHE A 338 -25.08 7.79 6.59
CA PHE A 338 -24.35 8.69 7.50
C PHE A 338 -23.35 9.60 6.80
N ALA A 339 -23.41 9.77 5.48
CA ALA A 339 -22.46 10.59 4.73
C ALA A 339 -22.38 12.06 5.21
N PRO A 340 -23.49 12.75 5.54
CA PRO A 340 -23.41 14.12 6.04
C PRO A 340 -22.71 14.21 7.40
N GLU A 341 -23.00 13.27 8.31
CA GLU A 341 -22.40 13.22 9.65
C GLU A 341 -20.90 12.94 9.56
N ILE A 342 -20.50 12.03 8.68
CA ILE A 342 -19.09 11.73 8.44
C ILE A 342 -18.32 12.98 8.02
N VAL A 343 -18.84 13.74 7.05
CA VAL A 343 -18.15 14.96 6.59
C VAL A 343 -18.15 16.04 7.67
N ARG A 344 -19.28 16.22 8.39
CA ARG A 344 -19.43 17.19 9.47
C ARG A 344 -18.43 16.98 10.61
N GLU A 345 -18.12 15.71 10.93
CA GLU A 345 -17.14 15.39 11.98
C GLU A 345 -15.72 15.90 11.64
N PHE A 346 -15.36 15.93 10.34
CA PHE A 346 -14.08 16.47 9.89
C PHE A 346 -14.10 18.01 9.76
N ARG A 347 -15.20 18.58 9.26
CA ARG A 347 -15.32 20.00 9.02
C ARG A 347 -16.77 20.45 9.08
N ASN A 348 -17.07 21.36 10.00
CA ASN A 348 -18.41 21.95 10.15
C ASN A 348 -18.54 23.22 9.28
N ASP A 349 -18.59 23.05 7.97
CA ASP A 349 -18.81 24.08 6.96
C ASP A 349 -19.88 23.61 5.98
N ALA A 350 -20.92 24.41 5.76
CA ALA A 350 -22.10 24.01 4.96
C ALA A 350 -21.73 23.61 3.53
N THR A 351 -20.81 24.33 2.88
CA THR A 351 -20.39 24.07 1.50
C THR A 351 -19.56 22.79 1.44
N VAL A 352 -18.64 22.59 2.40
CA VAL A 352 -17.83 21.37 2.50
C VAL A 352 -18.71 20.16 2.75
N ILE A 353 -19.71 20.28 3.64
CA ILE A 353 -20.66 19.19 3.93
C ILE A 353 -21.48 18.84 2.68
N ASP A 354 -21.97 19.82 1.94
CA ASP A 354 -22.77 19.57 0.75
C ASP A 354 -21.97 18.83 -0.35
N ILE A 355 -20.81 19.37 -0.74
CA ILE A 355 -19.93 18.75 -1.74
C ILE A 355 -19.45 17.38 -1.26
N GLY A 356 -18.93 17.28 -0.04
CA GLY A 356 -18.39 16.05 0.52
C GLY A 356 -19.42 14.95 0.66
N THR A 357 -20.64 15.27 1.05
CA THR A 357 -21.76 14.33 1.16
C THR A 357 -22.11 13.72 -0.19
N ARG A 358 -22.26 14.57 -1.24
CA ARG A 358 -22.55 14.07 -2.59
C ARG A 358 -21.42 13.19 -3.12
N ALA A 359 -20.17 13.65 -2.99
CA ALA A 359 -19.00 12.89 -3.42
C ALA A 359 -18.89 11.54 -2.69
N LEU A 360 -19.09 11.49 -1.36
CA LEU A 360 -19.11 10.24 -0.60
C LEU A 360 -20.22 9.30 -1.05
N ARG A 361 -21.41 9.79 -1.27
CA ARG A 361 -22.54 8.98 -1.75
C ARG A 361 -22.24 8.33 -3.10
N TRP A 362 -21.66 9.08 -4.04
CA TRP A 362 -21.20 8.50 -5.30
C TRP A 362 -20.14 7.41 -5.11
N GLN A 363 -19.18 7.64 -4.23
CA GLN A 363 -18.15 6.63 -3.91
C GLN A 363 -18.77 5.37 -3.29
N PHE A 364 -19.71 5.50 -2.36
CA PHE A 364 -20.36 4.36 -1.72
C PHE A 364 -21.13 3.49 -2.71
N LEU A 365 -21.73 4.07 -3.76
CA LEU A 365 -22.40 3.28 -4.81
C LEU A 365 -21.45 2.35 -5.56
N THR A 366 -20.16 2.70 -5.67
CA THR A 366 -19.17 1.90 -6.39
C THR A 366 -18.32 1.01 -5.48
N PHE A 367 -18.39 1.17 -4.16
CA PHE A 367 -17.65 0.34 -3.21
C PHE A 367 -17.83 -1.17 -3.38
N PRO A 368 -19.03 -1.72 -3.68
CA PRO A 368 -19.21 -3.13 -3.95
C PRO A 368 -18.37 -3.68 -5.11
N LEU A 369 -17.91 -2.81 -6.02
CA LEU A 369 -17.10 -3.18 -7.18
C LEU A 369 -15.60 -3.30 -6.83
N LEU A 370 -15.13 -2.59 -5.81
CA LEU A 370 -13.72 -2.47 -5.45
C LEU A 370 -13.03 -3.80 -5.12
N PRO A 371 -13.67 -4.78 -4.45
CA PRO A 371 -13.03 -6.06 -4.16
C PRO A 371 -12.62 -6.79 -5.42
N LEU A 372 -13.46 -6.82 -6.44
CA LEU A 372 -13.10 -7.45 -7.72
C LEU A 372 -11.93 -6.74 -8.37
N ILE A 373 -11.92 -5.41 -8.41
CA ILE A 373 -10.84 -4.61 -9.00
C ILE A 373 -9.51 -4.89 -8.29
N GLY A 374 -9.47 -4.76 -6.96
CA GLY A 374 -8.27 -4.94 -6.16
C GLY A 374 -7.73 -6.37 -6.20
N LEU A 375 -8.62 -7.35 -6.04
CA LEU A 375 -8.24 -8.77 -6.07
C LEU A 375 -7.81 -9.23 -7.47
N SER A 376 -8.42 -8.71 -8.53
CA SER A 376 -8.00 -8.98 -9.91
C SER A 376 -6.56 -8.54 -10.16
N ASN A 377 -6.20 -7.33 -9.72
CA ASN A 377 -4.83 -6.84 -9.82
C ASN A 377 -3.86 -7.75 -9.08
N MET A 378 -4.14 -8.08 -7.81
CA MET A 378 -3.30 -8.92 -6.96
C MET A 378 -3.19 -10.35 -7.47
N TYR A 379 -4.30 -10.93 -7.98
CA TYR A 379 -4.34 -12.24 -8.60
C TYR A 379 -3.44 -12.30 -9.84
N LEU A 380 -3.66 -11.40 -10.81
CA LEU A 380 -2.90 -11.34 -12.07
C LEU A 380 -1.40 -11.11 -11.82
N GLN A 381 -1.05 -10.29 -10.83
CA GLN A 381 0.31 -10.05 -10.38
C GLN A 381 0.94 -11.35 -9.85
N THR A 382 0.23 -12.10 -9.02
CA THR A 382 0.72 -13.32 -8.38
C THR A 382 0.93 -14.47 -9.36
N ILE A 383 0.05 -14.63 -10.37
CA ILE A 383 0.14 -15.68 -11.38
C ILE A 383 1.06 -15.34 -12.57
N ARG A 384 1.86 -14.28 -12.47
CA ARG A 384 2.82 -13.86 -13.49
C ARG A 384 2.17 -13.42 -14.82
N LYS A 385 1.13 -12.59 -14.75
CA LYS A 385 0.53 -11.92 -15.91
C LYS A 385 0.74 -10.39 -15.82
N PRO A 386 2.02 -9.91 -15.96
CA PRO A 386 2.39 -8.53 -15.62
C PRO A 386 1.65 -7.49 -16.46
N LEU A 387 1.49 -7.70 -17.75
CA LEU A 387 0.79 -6.75 -18.62
C LEU A 387 -0.68 -6.57 -18.22
N ARG A 388 -1.39 -7.67 -17.94
CA ARG A 388 -2.79 -7.63 -17.48
C ARG A 388 -2.89 -7.01 -16.07
N ALA A 389 -1.94 -7.35 -15.20
CA ALA A 389 -1.88 -6.77 -13.85
C ALA A 389 -1.61 -5.26 -13.88
N ASN A 390 -0.67 -4.80 -14.72
CA ASN A 390 -0.38 -3.38 -14.91
C ASN A 390 -1.56 -2.62 -15.51
N LEU A 391 -2.25 -3.22 -16.49
CA LEU A 391 -3.42 -2.61 -17.10
C LEU A 391 -4.53 -2.37 -16.06
N VAL A 392 -4.85 -3.38 -15.23
CA VAL A 392 -5.83 -3.25 -14.16
C VAL A 392 -5.36 -2.28 -13.07
N ALA A 393 -4.05 -2.29 -12.72
CA ALA A 393 -3.48 -1.35 -11.76
C ALA A 393 -3.57 0.11 -12.23
N ALA A 394 -3.27 0.32 -13.51
CA ALA A 394 -3.29 1.65 -14.12
C ALA A 394 -4.70 2.15 -14.42
N ALA A 395 -5.66 1.24 -14.63
CA ALA A 395 -7.01 1.61 -15.07
C ALA A 395 -7.71 2.55 -14.08
N ARG A 396 -7.70 2.20 -12.79
CA ARG A 396 -8.46 2.90 -11.75
C ARG A 396 -7.99 4.34 -11.52
N SER A 397 -6.69 4.54 -11.39
CA SER A 397 -6.12 5.83 -11.02
C SER A 397 -5.43 6.56 -12.17
N GLY A 398 -5.12 5.88 -13.26
CA GLY A 398 -4.42 6.47 -14.42
C GLY A 398 -5.31 6.56 -15.64
N LEU A 399 -5.56 5.40 -16.27
CA LEU A 399 -6.16 5.32 -17.60
C LEU A 399 -7.56 5.96 -17.69
N PHE A 400 -8.40 5.75 -16.68
CA PHE A 400 -9.74 6.32 -16.65
C PHE A 400 -9.79 7.60 -15.83
N PHE A 401 -9.23 7.63 -14.61
CA PHE A 401 -9.37 8.76 -13.72
C PHE A 401 -8.76 10.05 -14.28
N ILE A 402 -7.51 10.01 -14.77
CA ILE A 402 -6.81 11.22 -15.23
C ILE A 402 -7.55 11.92 -16.40
N PRO A 403 -8.02 11.21 -17.44
CA PRO A 403 -8.85 11.86 -18.46
C PRO A 403 -10.20 12.35 -17.92
N LEU A 404 -10.86 11.56 -17.06
CA LEU A 404 -12.17 11.92 -16.52
C LEU A 404 -12.12 13.15 -15.62
N ILE A 405 -11.06 13.34 -14.82
CA ILE A 405 -10.89 14.52 -13.97
C ILE A 405 -10.67 15.81 -14.79
N GLY A 406 -10.20 15.68 -16.03
CA GLY A 406 -10.14 16.80 -16.98
C GLY A 406 -11.46 17.10 -17.67
N ILE A 407 -12.21 16.04 -18.04
CA ILE A 407 -13.41 16.14 -18.87
C ILE A 407 -14.67 16.40 -18.03
N LEU A 408 -14.97 15.59 -17.01
CA LEU A 408 -16.23 15.68 -16.27
C LEU A 408 -16.41 17.02 -15.54
N PRO A 409 -15.40 17.58 -14.85
CA PRO A 409 -15.55 18.89 -14.24
C PRO A 409 -15.71 20.04 -15.26
N SER A 410 -15.13 19.90 -16.47
CA SER A 410 -15.35 20.90 -17.52
C SER A 410 -16.78 20.90 -18.09
N LEU A 411 -17.49 19.76 -18.02
CA LEU A 411 -18.86 19.60 -18.48
C LEU A 411 -19.89 19.91 -17.37
N TRP A 412 -19.65 19.43 -16.15
CA TRP A 412 -20.63 19.43 -15.05
C TRP A 412 -20.14 20.21 -13.82
N GLY A 413 -19.03 20.95 -13.90
CA GLY A 413 -18.50 21.72 -12.78
C GLY A 413 -18.16 20.83 -11.58
N VAL A 414 -18.55 21.26 -10.38
CA VAL A 414 -18.30 20.55 -9.12
C VAL A 414 -18.93 19.14 -9.13
N ALA A 415 -20.09 18.95 -9.72
CA ALA A 415 -20.73 17.65 -9.83
C ALA A 415 -19.87 16.64 -10.63
N GLY A 416 -19.17 17.11 -11.66
CA GLY A 416 -18.21 16.31 -12.41
C GLY A 416 -17.02 15.87 -11.56
N LEU A 417 -16.53 16.75 -10.66
CA LEU A 417 -15.48 16.45 -9.71
C LEU A 417 -15.91 15.34 -8.71
N GLU A 418 -17.14 15.46 -8.18
CA GLU A 418 -17.71 14.53 -7.20
C GLU A 418 -17.86 13.10 -7.75
N VAL A 419 -18.23 12.97 -9.03
CA VAL A 419 -18.58 11.69 -9.69
C VAL A 419 -17.37 11.02 -10.34
N CYS A 420 -16.29 11.75 -10.59
CA CYS A 420 -15.16 11.33 -11.41
C CYS A 420 -14.57 9.97 -10.99
N GLN A 421 -14.31 9.77 -9.67
CA GLN A 421 -13.74 8.51 -9.17
C GLN A 421 -14.71 7.35 -9.32
N SER A 422 -16.01 7.60 -9.12
CA SER A 422 -17.04 6.56 -9.24
C SER A 422 -17.18 6.07 -10.68
N VAL A 423 -17.15 6.97 -11.66
CA VAL A 423 -17.13 6.59 -13.07
C VAL A 423 -15.88 5.80 -13.42
N SER A 424 -14.71 6.24 -12.90
CA SER A 424 -13.45 5.50 -13.09
C SER A 424 -13.52 4.09 -12.50
N ASP A 425 -14.13 3.91 -11.34
CA ASP A 425 -14.30 2.59 -10.69
C ASP A 425 -15.21 1.66 -11.53
N VAL A 426 -16.30 2.18 -12.09
CA VAL A 426 -17.20 1.42 -12.99
C VAL A 426 -16.46 1.00 -14.26
N CYS A 427 -15.75 1.92 -14.91
CA CYS A 427 -14.97 1.62 -16.11
C CYS A 427 -13.87 0.57 -15.83
N THR A 428 -13.20 0.71 -14.67
CA THR A 428 -12.18 -0.25 -14.24
C THR A 428 -12.76 -1.62 -13.95
N PHE A 429 -13.94 -1.70 -13.33
CA PHE A 429 -14.65 -2.95 -13.11
C PHE A 429 -15.00 -3.64 -14.43
N ALA A 430 -15.56 -2.89 -15.38
CA ALA A 430 -15.90 -3.38 -16.71
C ALA A 430 -14.68 -3.93 -17.48
N LEU A 431 -13.51 -3.32 -17.27
CA LEU A 431 -12.24 -3.81 -17.85
C LEU A 431 -11.69 -5.02 -17.08
N ALA A 432 -11.68 -4.98 -15.76
CA ALA A 432 -11.05 -6.01 -14.92
C ALA A 432 -11.82 -7.33 -14.94
N LEU A 433 -13.15 -7.30 -15.01
CA LEU A 433 -14.01 -8.48 -14.98
C LEU A 433 -13.71 -9.47 -16.12
N PRO A 434 -13.76 -9.08 -17.41
CA PRO A 434 -13.51 -10.01 -18.51
C PRO A 434 -12.06 -10.50 -18.51
N ILE A 435 -11.08 -9.66 -18.23
CA ILE A 435 -9.66 -10.04 -18.15
C ILE A 435 -9.45 -11.14 -17.11
N THR A 436 -10.07 -10.95 -15.94
CA THR A 436 -9.92 -11.89 -14.82
C THR A 436 -10.65 -13.19 -15.08
N LEU A 437 -11.90 -13.15 -15.55
CA LEU A 437 -12.67 -14.36 -15.87
C LEU A 437 -12.01 -15.16 -16.98
N HIS A 438 -11.54 -14.51 -18.06
CA HIS A 438 -10.79 -15.18 -19.12
C HIS A 438 -9.53 -15.88 -18.58
N THR A 439 -8.78 -15.20 -17.70
CA THR A 439 -7.56 -15.77 -17.09
C THR A 439 -7.88 -16.94 -16.17
N LEU A 440 -8.94 -16.84 -15.35
CA LEU A 440 -9.40 -17.92 -14.46
C LEU A 440 -9.90 -19.14 -15.24
N ASN A 441 -10.60 -18.93 -16.35
CA ASN A 441 -11.09 -20.02 -17.19
C ASN A 441 -9.95 -20.70 -17.97
N GLY A 442 -8.95 -19.95 -18.41
CA GLY A 442 -7.76 -20.50 -19.08
C GLY A 442 -6.92 -21.43 -18.19
N MET A 443 -6.98 -21.28 -16.86
CA MET A 443 -6.33 -22.22 -15.93
C MET A 443 -7.02 -23.59 -15.85
N LYS A 444 -8.28 -23.72 -16.28
CA LYS A 444 -8.97 -25.03 -16.36
C LYS A 444 -8.49 -25.91 -17.50
N ALA A 445 -8.02 -25.29 -18.58
CA ALA A 445 -7.60 -25.99 -19.80
C ALA A 445 -6.17 -26.53 -19.73
N GLY A 446 -5.38 -26.13 -18.75
CA GLY A 446 -4.00 -26.59 -18.54
C GLY A 446 -3.93 -27.72 -17.49
N LYS A 447 -4.41 -28.92 -17.83
CA LYS A 447 -4.03 -30.16 -17.16
C LYS A 447 -2.76 -30.71 -17.75
#